data_a268a67ea8072299d0d23847ef098121
#
_entry.id   a268a67ea8072299d0d23847ef098121
#
_cell.length_a   1.000
_cell.length_b   1.000
_cell.length_c   1.000
_cell.angle_alpha   90.00
_cell.angle_beta   90.00
_cell.angle_gamma   90.00
#
_symmetry.space_group_name_H-M   'P 1'
#
loop_
_entity.id
_entity.type
_entity.pdbx_description
1 polymer ?
#
loop_
_entity_poly.entity_id
_entity_poly.type
_entity_poly.pdbx_seq_one_letter_code
_entity_poly.pdbx_strand_id
1 'polypeptide(L)'
;MLKDYANYDAIGLAQLVKKKDISASELLDTAIAHAEKENPAINAIITKLYEFGHEQIAQGLPDGPFSGVPFLLKDLLGSLEGTPMSNGSAAYRGSISPSDSELVKRYKSSGVVIFGKTNTPEFGLMGITEPKAFGPTKNPWNLKHTPGGSSGGSGAAIAAGIVPMASGGDGGGSIRIPAACCGLFGLKPSRGRTPTGPYYSEFWDGAAAEHVLTRSVRDSAAMLDVTSGPDGSTPYPVRKESGYLECLATPVRPLKIAYSVHSFFDRPVTDDAVKAVQHTVQLLESLGHTVEGVQPYINADDLTDSYLTMYYGHVAADMEFAAKILNTNFSNLDVEDTTKLMGYIGKKISAEQFVSAKRRWNDFSQSMHALHQEYDLLLTPTLGSEPVPIGEFDLGIVDKIGTKIVNAFGLQKLLLKSGITKKLALENLEKLPFTQLANLTGQPAMSVPLFWTESGLPLGSQFIAPMGDEKTLLQLAKQLEQAQPWFDKTPANGAYKASAEKLVSTLTKEKTSA
;
A
#
# COMPACT_ATOMS: atom_id res chain seq x y z
N MET A 1 -26.84 -9.30 11.83
CA MET A 1 -25.51 -8.68 11.91
C MET A 1 -24.64 -9.40 12.93
N LEU A 2 -23.45 -9.80 12.57
CA LEU A 2 -22.48 -10.49 13.44
C LEU A 2 -21.89 -9.49 14.45
N LYS A 3 -22.22 -9.64 15.74
CA LYS A 3 -21.79 -8.70 16.79
C LYS A 3 -20.27 -8.62 16.96
N ASP A 4 -19.58 -9.75 16.76
CA ASP A 4 -18.15 -9.91 16.97
C ASP A 4 -17.35 -9.92 15.65
N TYR A 5 -17.91 -9.31 14.59
CA TYR A 5 -17.33 -9.29 13.26
C TYR A 5 -15.83 -8.91 13.26
N ALA A 6 -15.50 -7.85 14.00
CA ALA A 6 -14.12 -7.37 14.08
C ALA A 6 -13.14 -8.29 14.83
N ASN A 7 -13.64 -9.34 15.51
CA ASN A 7 -12.83 -10.32 16.22
C ASN A 7 -12.35 -11.47 15.33
N TYR A 8 -12.79 -11.49 14.06
CA TYR A 8 -12.37 -12.50 13.10
C TYR A 8 -11.46 -11.89 12.04
N ASP A 9 -10.47 -12.65 11.61
CA ASP A 9 -9.76 -12.42 10.36
C ASP A 9 -10.53 -13.04 9.19
N ALA A 10 -10.05 -12.87 7.95
CA ALA A 10 -10.79 -13.30 6.76
C ALA A 10 -11.01 -14.82 6.72
N ILE A 11 -9.99 -15.61 7.07
CA ILE A 11 -10.12 -17.08 7.16
C ILE A 11 -11.15 -17.46 8.23
N GLY A 12 -11.14 -16.77 9.37
CA GLY A 12 -12.12 -17.00 10.44
C GLY A 12 -13.55 -16.73 9.99
N LEU A 13 -13.80 -15.62 9.27
CA LEU A 13 -15.09 -15.31 8.70
C LEU A 13 -15.53 -16.34 7.64
N ALA A 14 -14.62 -16.75 6.75
CA ALA A 14 -14.91 -17.81 5.77
C ALA A 14 -15.31 -19.14 6.43
N GLN A 15 -14.66 -19.47 7.57
CA GLN A 15 -15.01 -20.67 8.34
C GLN A 15 -16.42 -20.60 8.93
N LEU A 16 -16.89 -19.44 9.40
CA LEU A 16 -18.28 -19.26 9.87
C LEU A 16 -19.27 -19.48 8.73
N VAL A 17 -18.99 -18.92 7.55
CA VAL A 17 -19.84 -19.14 6.36
C VAL A 17 -19.84 -20.61 5.96
N LYS A 18 -18.71 -21.28 5.93
CA LYS A 18 -18.59 -22.69 5.58
C LYS A 18 -19.32 -23.62 6.56
N LYS A 19 -19.31 -23.29 7.85
CA LYS A 19 -20.07 -24.00 8.89
C LYS A 19 -21.55 -23.68 8.88
N LYS A 20 -21.99 -22.70 8.09
CA LYS A 20 -23.36 -22.16 8.06
C LYS A 20 -23.79 -21.49 9.38
N ASP A 21 -22.82 -21.03 10.17
CA ASP A 21 -23.08 -20.23 11.38
C ASP A 21 -23.59 -18.83 11.00
N ILE A 22 -23.20 -18.34 9.79
CA ILE A 22 -23.71 -17.13 9.17
C ILE A 22 -23.76 -17.33 7.65
N SER A 23 -24.71 -16.71 6.96
CA SER A 23 -24.71 -16.69 5.49
C SER A 23 -23.76 -15.62 4.92
N ALA A 24 -23.31 -15.80 3.68
CA ALA A 24 -22.49 -14.80 2.98
C ALA A 24 -23.21 -13.45 2.84
N SER A 25 -24.55 -13.47 2.65
CA SER A 25 -25.37 -12.25 2.58
C SER A 25 -25.39 -11.50 3.91
N GLU A 26 -25.64 -12.19 5.03
CA GLU A 26 -25.63 -11.58 6.37
C GLU A 26 -24.24 -11.04 6.75
N LEU A 27 -23.17 -11.70 6.26
CA LEU A 27 -21.80 -11.24 6.47
C LEU A 27 -21.52 -9.98 5.66
N LEU A 28 -21.96 -9.93 4.39
CA LEU A 28 -21.89 -8.74 3.54
C LEU A 28 -22.67 -7.57 4.15
N ASP A 29 -23.92 -7.81 4.59
CA ASP A 29 -24.76 -6.79 5.24
C ASP A 29 -24.11 -6.22 6.50
N THR A 30 -23.38 -7.08 7.25
CA THR A 30 -22.59 -6.62 8.41
C THR A 30 -21.46 -5.69 7.98
N ALA A 31 -20.70 -6.05 6.93
CA ALA A 31 -19.63 -5.20 6.41
C ALA A 31 -20.15 -3.88 5.82
N ILE A 32 -21.30 -3.91 5.13
CA ILE A 32 -21.97 -2.71 4.63
C ILE A 32 -22.38 -1.80 5.78
N ALA A 33 -22.96 -2.35 6.85
CA ALA A 33 -23.34 -1.56 8.01
C ALA A 33 -22.13 -0.91 8.69
N HIS A 34 -20.99 -1.62 8.80
CA HIS A 34 -19.73 -1.04 9.25
C HIS A 34 -19.23 0.06 8.31
N ALA A 35 -19.30 -0.16 6.98
CA ALA A 35 -18.92 0.85 6.00
C ALA A 35 -19.77 2.12 6.11
N GLU A 36 -21.10 2.01 6.21
CA GLU A 36 -22.00 3.15 6.34
C GLU A 36 -21.79 3.94 7.64
N LYS A 37 -21.36 3.26 8.71
CA LYS A 37 -21.07 3.87 10.00
C LYS A 37 -19.72 4.59 10.02
N GLU A 38 -18.65 3.94 9.54
CA GLU A 38 -17.27 4.41 9.72
C GLU A 38 -16.78 5.29 8.55
N ASN A 39 -17.21 4.98 7.31
CA ASN A 39 -16.69 5.64 6.11
C ASN A 39 -16.94 7.15 6.05
N PRO A 40 -18.07 7.71 6.54
CA PRO A 40 -18.28 9.16 6.56
C PRO A 40 -17.18 9.93 7.33
N ALA A 41 -16.58 9.31 8.36
CA ALA A 41 -15.51 9.92 9.14
C ALA A 41 -14.13 9.79 8.48
N ILE A 42 -13.86 8.67 7.79
CA ILE A 42 -12.52 8.31 7.30
C ILE A 42 -12.34 8.44 5.78
N ASN A 43 -13.42 8.49 5.00
CA ASN A 43 -13.40 8.58 3.53
C ASN A 43 -12.49 7.51 2.87
N ALA A 44 -12.64 6.27 3.31
CA ALA A 44 -11.84 5.14 2.82
C ALA A 44 -12.43 4.51 1.55
N ILE A 45 -13.76 4.46 1.43
CA ILE A 45 -14.50 3.85 0.30
C ILE A 45 -15.08 5.00 -0.54
N ILE A 46 -14.68 5.07 -1.81
CA ILE A 46 -15.12 6.11 -2.76
C ILE A 46 -16.13 5.59 -3.79
N THR A 47 -16.20 4.29 -4.01
CA THR A 47 -17.17 3.66 -4.89
C THR A 47 -17.85 2.52 -4.16
N LYS A 48 -19.18 2.67 -3.93
CA LYS A 48 -20.01 1.65 -3.31
C LYS A 48 -20.53 0.71 -4.39
N LEU A 49 -20.35 -0.60 -4.19
CA LEU A 49 -20.76 -1.67 -5.10
C LEU A 49 -21.61 -2.71 -4.34
N TYR A 50 -22.53 -2.25 -3.47
CA TYR A 50 -23.27 -3.11 -2.56
C TYR A 50 -24.16 -4.10 -3.31
N GLU A 51 -24.90 -3.62 -4.32
CA GLU A 51 -25.76 -4.46 -5.17
C GLU A 51 -24.92 -5.49 -5.93
N PHE A 52 -23.78 -5.08 -6.50
CA PHE A 52 -22.86 -5.98 -7.15
C PHE A 52 -22.36 -7.11 -6.22
N GLY A 53 -22.10 -6.80 -4.93
CA GLY A 53 -21.75 -7.81 -3.93
C GLY A 53 -22.86 -8.82 -3.68
N HIS A 54 -24.11 -8.35 -3.57
CA HIS A 54 -25.28 -9.24 -3.43
C HIS A 54 -25.52 -10.08 -4.69
N GLU A 55 -25.32 -9.52 -5.88
CA GLU A 55 -25.43 -10.25 -7.16
C GLU A 55 -24.37 -11.37 -7.25
N GLN A 56 -23.11 -11.12 -6.85
CA GLN A 56 -22.09 -12.17 -6.78
C GLN A 56 -22.54 -13.35 -5.90
N ILE A 57 -23.10 -13.06 -4.72
CA ILE A 57 -23.60 -14.11 -3.82
C ILE A 57 -24.77 -14.88 -4.46
N ALA A 58 -25.70 -14.18 -5.10
CA ALA A 58 -26.86 -14.79 -5.76
C ALA A 58 -26.48 -15.69 -6.95
N GLN A 59 -25.40 -15.33 -7.68
CA GLN A 59 -24.86 -16.13 -8.77
C GLN A 59 -24.08 -17.37 -8.30
N GLY A 60 -23.76 -17.44 -7.01
CA GLY A 60 -22.96 -18.52 -6.42
C GLY A 60 -21.49 -18.17 -6.35
N LEU A 61 -20.91 -18.34 -5.17
CA LEU A 61 -19.49 -18.04 -4.93
C LEU A 61 -18.61 -19.28 -5.19
N PRO A 62 -17.38 -19.09 -5.69
CA PRO A 62 -16.40 -20.17 -5.76
C PRO A 62 -16.09 -20.75 -4.38
N ASP A 63 -15.80 -22.06 -4.31
CA ASP A 63 -15.29 -22.72 -3.10
C ASP A 63 -13.80 -22.43 -2.93
N GLY A 64 -13.49 -21.28 -2.36
CA GLY A 64 -12.16 -20.79 -2.11
C GLY A 64 -11.89 -20.55 -0.61
N PRO A 65 -10.63 -20.22 -0.25
CA PRO A 65 -10.25 -20.01 1.15
C PRO A 65 -10.99 -18.86 1.83
N PHE A 66 -11.60 -17.95 1.06
CA PHE A 66 -12.30 -16.76 1.53
C PHE A 66 -13.76 -16.71 1.05
N SER A 67 -14.38 -17.86 0.82
CA SER A 67 -15.75 -17.91 0.30
C SER A 67 -16.72 -17.18 1.21
N GLY A 68 -17.36 -16.13 0.67
CA GLY A 68 -18.32 -15.27 1.35
C GLY A 68 -17.72 -14.09 2.13
N VAL A 69 -16.41 -13.91 2.17
CA VAL A 69 -15.77 -12.82 2.91
C VAL A 69 -15.89 -11.49 2.15
N PRO A 70 -16.41 -10.41 2.78
CA PRO A 70 -16.44 -9.09 2.18
C PRO A 70 -15.04 -8.54 1.89
N PHE A 71 -14.87 -7.94 0.70
CA PHE A 71 -13.59 -7.48 0.19
C PHE A 71 -13.71 -6.13 -0.52
N LEU A 72 -12.68 -5.29 -0.38
CA LEU A 72 -12.59 -4.00 -1.07
C LEU A 72 -11.40 -4.00 -2.04
N LEU A 73 -11.63 -3.45 -3.24
CA LEU A 73 -10.57 -3.23 -4.22
C LEU A 73 -9.99 -1.81 -4.09
N LYS A 74 -8.69 -1.67 -4.21
CA LYS A 74 -8.07 -0.37 -4.45
C LYS A 74 -8.51 0.16 -5.80
N ASP A 75 -8.85 1.44 -5.89
CA ASP A 75 -9.28 2.08 -7.13
C ASP A 75 -8.10 2.46 -8.07
N LEU A 76 -7.13 1.55 -8.16
CA LEU A 76 -5.96 1.64 -9.03
C LEU A 76 -5.53 0.22 -9.42
N LEU A 77 -5.32 -0.06 -10.71
CA LEU A 77 -4.95 -1.35 -11.32
C LEU A 77 -5.97 -2.48 -11.14
N GLY A 78 -6.73 -2.50 -10.04
CA GLY A 78 -7.79 -3.48 -9.75
C GLY A 78 -9.01 -3.33 -10.66
N SER A 79 -8.85 -3.52 -11.97
CA SER A 79 -9.96 -3.44 -12.95
C SER A 79 -10.98 -4.53 -12.67
N LEU A 80 -12.22 -4.13 -12.38
CA LEU A 80 -13.40 -4.98 -12.19
C LEU A 80 -14.42 -4.65 -13.25
N GLU A 81 -14.73 -5.60 -14.12
CA GLU A 81 -15.60 -5.43 -15.29
C GLU A 81 -16.93 -4.77 -14.93
N GLY A 82 -17.36 -3.81 -15.74
CA GLY A 82 -18.64 -3.11 -15.61
C GLY A 82 -18.70 -2.09 -14.47
N THR A 83 -17.62 -1.88 -13.72
CA THR A 83 -17.60 -0.96 -12.57
C THR A 83 -16.75 0.28 -12.81
N PRO A 84 -17.06 1.41 -12.12
CA PRO A 84 -16.23 2.61 -12.19
C PRO A 84 -14.79 2.36 -11.76
N MET A 85 -13.83 3.00 -12.45
CA MET A 85 -12.42 3.02 -12.08
C MET A 85 -11.83 4.39 -12.37
N SER A 86 -11.40 5.10 -11.32
CA SER A 86 -10.93 6.47 -11.44
C SER A 86 -9.41 6.63 -11.36
N ASN A 87 -8.67 5.62 -10.88
CA ASN A 87 -7.24 5.78 -10.56
C ASN A 87 -6.95 6.98 -9.64
N GLY A 88 -7.90 7.35 -8.76
CA GLY A 88 -7.81 8.52 -7.90
C GLY A 88 -7.90 9.87 -8.64
N SER A 89 -8.20 9.89 -9.94
CA SER A 89 -8.13 11.06 -10.82
C SER A 89 -9.50 11.53 -11.30
N ALA A 90 -9.68 12.85 -11.37
CA ALA A 90 -10.85 13.46 -11.98
C ALA A 90 -10.90 13.20 -13.50
N ALA A 91 -9.75 12.98 -14.15
CA ALA A 91 -9.67 12.67 -15.57
C ALA A 91 -10.46 11.42 -15.96
N TYR A 92 -10.54 10.43 -15.07
CA TYR A 92 -11.27 9.18 -15.31
C TYR A 92 -12.71 9.18 -14.79
N ARG A 93 -13.26 10.35 -14.45
CA ARG A 93 -14.64 10.45 -13.97
C ARG A 93 -15.62 9.86 -15.00
N GLY A 94 -16.41 8.86 -14.59
CA GLY A 94 -17.33 8.15 -15.47
C GLY A 94 -16.70 7.03 -16.30
N SER A 95 -15.41 6.77 -16.18
CA SER A 95 -14.76 5.63 -16.84
C SER A 95 -15.20 4.32 -16.20
N ILE A 96 -15.51 3.33 -17.04
CA ILE A 96 -15.94 2.00 -16.63
C ILE A 96 -14.89 0.98 -17.07
N SER A 97 -14.52 0.08 -16.18
CA SER A 97 -13.60 -1.03 -16.47
C SER A 97 -14.17 -1.96 -17.53
N PRO A 98 -13.51 -2.18 -18.66
CA PRO A 98 -14.04 -3.01 -19.75
C PRO A 98 -13.88 -4.52 -19.50
N SER A 99 -13.02 -4.92 -18.57
CA SER A 99 -12.79 -6.32 -18.20
C SER A 99 -12.13 -6.43 -16.83
N ASP A 100 -12.17 -7.61 -16.23
CA ASP A 100 -11.40 -7.93 -15.03
C ASP A 100 -9.90 -7.98 -15.32
N SER A 101 -9.07 -7.41 -14.45
CA SER A 101 -7.65 -7.73 -14.43
C SER A 101 -7.43 -9.18 -13.98
N GLU A 102 -6.27 -9.76 -14.34
CA GLU A 102 -5.98 -11.16 -13.97
C GLU A 102 -5.98 -11.33 -12.44
N LEU A 103 -5.46 -10.36 -11.71
CA LEU A 103 -5.45 -10.38 -10.25
C LEU A 103 -6.88 -10.33 -9.67
N VAL A 104 -7.79 -9.52 -10.25
CA VAL A 104 -9.20 -9.47 -9.85
C VAL A 104 -9.90 -10.80 -10.10
N LYS A 105 -9.61 -11.48 -11.22
CA LYS A 105 -10.12 -12.85 -11.47
C LYS A 105 -9.66 -13.82 -10.37
N ARG A 106 -8.41 -13.73 -9.95
CA ARG A 106 -7.88 -14.55 -8.85
C ARG A 106 -8.49 -14.20 -7.50
N TYR A 107 -8.73 -12.92 -7.22
CA TYR A 107 -9.49 -12.52 -6.03
C TYR A 107 -10.91 -13.12 -6.06
N LYS A 108 -11.62 -13.02 -7.17
CA LYS A 108 -12.95 -13.66 -7.32
C LYS A 108 -12.85 -15.18 -7.10
N SER A 109 -11.84 -15.85 -7.65
CA SER A 109 -11.66 -17.31 -7.47
C SER A 109 -11.38 -17.72 -6.04
N SER A 110 -10.89 -16.81 -5.19
CA SER A 110 -10.73 -17.05 -3.75
C SER A 110 -12.05 -17.12 -2.98
N GLY A 111 -13.16 -16.70 -3.62
CA GLY A 111 -14.51 -16.67 -3.05
C GLY A 111 -14.85 -15.38 -2.32
N VAL A 112 -14.01 -14.34 -2.35
CA VAL A 112 -14.32 -13.04 -1.74
C VAL A 112 -15.51 -12.36 -2.42
N VAL A 113 -16.25 -11.57 -1.66
CA VAL A 113 -17.38 -10.75 -2.14
C VAL A 113 -16.92 -9.30 -2.26
N ILE A 114 -16.72 -8.82 -3.48
CA ILE A 114 -16.28 -7.45 -3.75
C ILE A 114 -17.50 -6.53 -3.65
N PHE A 115 -17.45 -5.53 -2.74
CA PHE A 115 -18.57 -4.63 -2.50
C PHE A 115 -18.24 -3.13 -2.52
N GLY A 116 -17.02 -2.78 -2.92
CA GLY A 116 -16.60 -1.38 -3.05
C GLY A 116 -15.17 -1.20 -3.50
N LYS A 117 -14.83 0.07 -3.80
CA LYS A 117 -13.46 0.48 -4.13
C LYS A 117 -12.95 1.53 -3.16
N THR A 118 -11.67 1.39 -2.78
CA THR A 118 -11.02 2.23 -1.79
C THR A 118 -10.27 3.40 -2.43
N ASN A 119 -10.20 4.50 -1.68
CA ASN A 119 -9.53 5.73 -2.10
C ASN A 119 -8.02 5.53 -2.27
N THR A 120 -7.45 6.26 -3.22
CA THR A 120 -6.03 6.26 -3.58
C THR A 120 -5.66 7.67 -4.07
N PRO A 121 -4.43 8.17 -3.90
CA PRO A 121 -4.00 9.40 -4.54
C PRO A 121 -4.01 9.24 -6.06
N GLU A 122 -4.04 10.35 -6.78
CA GLU A 122 -4.09 10.35 -8.25
C GLU A 122 -2.96 9.50 -8.84
N PHE A 123 -3.30 8.52 -9.69
CA PHE A 123 -2.42 7.50 -10.29
C PHE A 123 -1.54 6.73 -9.29
N GLY A 124 -1.86 6.78 -7.99
CA GLY A 124 -1.07 6.15 -6.94
C GLY A 124 0.27 6.83 -6.67
N LEU A 125 0.44 8.08 -7.07
CA LEU A 125 1.73 8.76 -7.11
C LEU A 125 2.26 9.23 -5.76
N MET A 126 1.46 9.26 -4.70
CA MET A 126 1.87 9.79 -3.41
C MET A 126 1.85 8.72 -2.32
N GLY A 127 2.75 8.87 -1.33
CA GLY A 127 2.75 8.05 -0.12
C GLY A 127 1.71 8.46 0.93
N ILE A 128 0.79 9.34 0.56
CA ILE A 128 -0.41 9.76 1.31
C ILE A 128 -1.64 9.56 0.43
N THR A 129 -2.85 9.60 1.00
CA THR A 129 -4.10 9.41 0.25
C THR A 129 -5.00 10.63 0.38
N GLU A 130 -4.70 11.64 -0.45
CA GLU A 130 -5.36 12.96 -0.43
C GLU A 130 -5.68 13.45 -1.87
N PRO A 131 -6.38 12.63 -2.71
CA PRO A 131 -6.70 13.05 -4.07
C PRO A 131 -7.70 14.20 -4.06
N LYS A 132 -7.50 15.20 -4.91
CA LYS A 132 -8.47 16.32 -5.07
C LYS A 132 -9.84 15.83 -5.54
N ALA A 133 -9.86 14.76 -6.35
CA ALA A 133 -11.09 14.22 -6.91
C ALA A 133 -12.07 13.69 -5.86
N PHE A 134 -11.56 13.12 -4.74
CA PHE A 134 -12.37 12.43 -3.72
C PHE A 134 -12.12 12.97 -2.30
N GLY A 135 -11.15 13.85 -2.11
CA GLY A 135 -10.73 14.34 -0.82
C GLY A 135 -9.87 13.35 -0.01
N PRO A 136 -9.33 13.79 1.13
CA PRO A 136 -8.40 13.00 1.93
C PRO A 136 -9.08 11.82 2.60
N THR A 137 -8.39 10.68 2.61
CA THR A 137 -8.67 9.58 3.54
C THR A 137 -8.00 9.88 4.87
N LYS A 138 -8.70 9.61 5.96
CA LYS A 138 -8.24 9.89 7.31
C LYS A 138 -7.83 8.61 8.03
N ASN A 139 -6.77 8.70 8.82
CA ASN A 139 -6.28 7.58 9.61
C ASN A 139 -7.23 7.30 10.79
N PRO A 140 -7.78 6.09 10.92
CA PRO A 140 -8.66 5.74 12.03
C PRO A 140 -8.02 5.87 13.42
N TRP A 141 -6.69 5.82 13.53
CA TRP A 141 -5.96 6.03 14.78
C TRP A 141 -5.94 7.50 15.20
N ASN A 142 -5.91 8.41 14.21
CA ASN A 142 -6.01 9.85 14.43
C ASN A 142 -6.52 10.53 13.16
N LEU A 143 -7.76 11.01 13.18
CA LEU A 143 -8.45 11.59 12.01
C LEU A 143 -7.79 12.87 11.45
N LYS A 144 -6.78 13.40 12.11
CA LYS A 144 -5.99 14.55 11.61
C LYS A 144 -4.79 14.10 10.76
N HIS A 145 -4.48 12.80 10.72
CA HIS A 145 -3.31 12.24 10.05
C HIS A 145 -3.71 11.40 8.85
N THR A 146 -2.77 11.26 7.93
CA THR A 146 -2.90 10.40 6.76
C THR A 146 -2.85 8.91 7.18
N PRO A 147 -3.60 8.01 6.52
CA PRO A 147 -3.42 6.56 6.64
C PRO A 147 -2.24 6.05 5.84
N GLY A 148 -1.40 6.97 5.30
CA GLY A 148 -0.39 6.63 4.30
C GLY A 148 -1.00 6.48 2.90
N GLY A 149 -0.19 6.00 1.98
CA GLY A 149 -0.57 5.80 0.58
C GLY A 149 0.44 4.92 -0.20
N SER A 150 0.07 4.56 -1.37
CA SER A 150 -1.13 4.93 -2.12
C SER A 150 -2.35 4.04 -1.80
N SER A 151 -2.21 2.91 -1.07
CA SER A 151 -3.34 2.06 -0.65
C SER A 151 -3.94 2.50 0.70
N GLY A 152 -4.02 3.83 0.95
CA GLY A 152 -4.46 4.37 2.24
C GLY A 152 -5.94 4.13 2.53
N GLY A 153 -6.80 4.18 1.51
CA GLY A 153 -8.20 3.80 1.67
C GLY A 153 -8.36 2.34 2.12
N SER A 154 -7.57 1.41 1.56
CA SER A 154 -7.55 0.01 1.98
C SER A 154 -7.08 -0.14 3.42
N GLY A 155 -5.95 0.51 3.78
CA GLY A 155 -5.44 0.50 5.15
C GLY A 155 -6.44 1.07 6.16
N ALA A 156 -7.06 2.22 5.86
CA ALA A 156 -8.04 2.85 6.72
C ALA A 156 -9.30 1.98 6.89
N ALA A 157 -9.81 1.36 5.81
CA ALA A 157 -10.99 0.49 5.88
C ALA A 157 -10.76 -0.74 6.76
N ILE A 158 -9.56 -1.35 6.68
CA ILE A 158 -9.20 -2.50 7.52
C ILE A 158 -9.02 -2.07 8.97
N ALA A 159 -8.27 -1.00 9.24
CA ALA A 159 -8.04 -0.51 10.59
C ALA A 159 -9.34 -0.08 11.29
N ALA A 160 -10.31 0.46 10.54
CA ALA A 160 -11.64 0.80 11.06
C ALA A 160 -12.55 -0.42 11.28
N GLY A 161 -12.13 -1.64 10.90
CA GLY A 161 -12.93 -2.85 11.05
C GLY A 161 -14.06 -3.01 10.04
N ILE A 162 -13.99 -2.33 8.90
CA ILE A 162 -14.97 -2.49 7.81
C ILE A 162 -14.79 -3.84 7.09
N VAL A 163 -13.55 -4.21 6.81
CA VAL A 163 -13.18 -5.49 6.21
C VAL A 163 -11.94 -6.06 6.89
N PRO A 164 -11.73 -7.38 6.89
CA PRO A 164 -10.52 -7.99 7.46
C PRO A 164 -9.30 -7.81 6.57
N MET A 165 -9.48 -7.66 5.26
CA MET A 165 -8.44 -7.46 4.25
C MET A 165 -8.98 -6.67 3.06
N ALA A 166 -8.07 -6.01 2.32
CA ALA A 166 -8.38 -5.29 1.09
C ALA A 166 -7.18 -5.30 0.14
N SER A 167 -7.42 -5.13 -1.17
CA SER A 167 -6.33 -5.10 -2.15
C SER A 167 -5.44 -3.86 -2.01
N GLY A 168 -4.19 -3.99 -2.39
CA GLY A 168 -3.20 -2.94 -2.44
C GLY A 168 -2.17 -3.16 -3.55
N GLY A 169 -1.50 -2.09 -3.94
CA GLY A 169 -0.37 -2.15 -4.87
C GLY A 169 0.81 -1.35 -4.30
N ASP A 170 2.04 -1.77 -4.56
CA ASP A 170 3.27 -1.27 -3.96
C ASP A 170 4.34 -1.02 -5.03
N GLY A 171 4.43 0.21 -5.53
CA GLY A 171 5.44 0.66 -6.49
C GLY A 171 6.61 1.43 -5.85
N GLY A 172 6.43 1.88 -4.61
CA GLY A 172 7.44 2.61 -3.81
C GLY A 172 7.20 2.46 -2.32
N GLY A 173 6.39 1.46 -1.91
CA GLY A 173 6.00 1.23 -0.52
C GLY A 173 4.50 1.22 -0.29
N SER A 174 3.69 1.30 -1.33
CA SER A 174 2.25 1.61 -1.19
C SER A 174 1.35 0.49 -0.65
N ILE A 175 1.89 -0.67 -0.27
CA ILE A 175 1.29 -1.64 0.66
C ILE A 175 1.88 -1.42 2.05
N ARG A 176 3.20 -1.33 2.15
CA ARG A 176 3.96 -1.28 3.41
C ARG A 176 3.74 0.03 4.17
N ILE A 177 3.71 1.16 3.47
CA ILE A 177 3.45 2.49 4.06
C ILE A 177 2.10 2.54 4.76
N PRO A 178 0.96 2.27 4.08
CA PRO A 178 -0.33 2.29 4.77
C PRO A 178 -0.47 1.18 5.81
N ALA A 179 0.18 0.02 5.66
CA ALA A 179 0.24 -0.98 6.71
C ALA A 179 0.90 -0.43 7.98
N ALA A 180 2.05 0.26 7.83
CA ALA A 180 2.75 0.90 8.95
C ALA A 180 1.91 2.02 9.60
N CYS A 181 1.26 2.87 8.79
CA CYS A 181 0.43 3.98 9.27
C CYS A 181 -0.85 3.51 9.97
N CYS A 182 -1.36 2.34 9.62
CA CYS A 182 -2.66 1.84 10.09
C CYS A 182 -2.56 0.67 11.09
N GLY A 183 -1.36 0.25 11.47
CA GLY A 183 -1.15 -0.84 12.43
C GLY A 183 -1.56 -2.21 11.85
N LEU A 184 -1.20 -2.47 10.59
CA LEU A 184 -1.55 -3.66 9.82
C LEU A 184 -0.32 -4.43 9.36
N PHE A 185 -0.52 -5.68 8.96
CA PHE A 185 0.44 -6.45 8.21
C PHE A 185 0.36 -6.12 6.72
N GLY A 186 1.50 -5.83 6.09
CA GLY A 186 1.59 -5.55 4.67
C GLY A 186 2.80 -6.22 4.03
N LEU A 187 2.56 -7.15 3.10
CA LEU A 187 3.59 -7.84 2.33
C LEU A 187 3.60 -7.33 0.89
N LYS A 188 4.74 -6.82 0.44
CA LYS A 188 5.06 -6.64 -0.98
C LYS A 188 5.75 -7.92 -1.46
N PRO A 189 5.13 -8.72 -2.35
CA PRO A 189 5.78 -9.92 -2.89
C PRO A 189 6.98 -9.58 -3.78
N SER A 190 7.73 -10.57 -4.15
CA SER A 190 8.78 -10.48 -5.16
C SER A 190 8.23 -10.00 -6.50
N ARG A 191 9.05 -9.30 -7.27
CA ARG A 191 8.74 -8.90 -8.64
C ARG A 191 8.22 -10.10 -9.45
N GLY A 192 7.07 -9.92 -10.12
CA GLY A 192 6.44 -10.94 -10.95
C GLY A 192 5.78 -12.08 -10.17
N ARG A 193 5.75 -12.07 -8.83
CA ARG A 193 5.07 -13.08 -8.02
C ARG A 193 3.56 -13.06 -8.21
N THR A 194 2.96 -11.88 -8.37
CA THR A 194 1.55 -11.64 -8.65
C THR A 194 1.40 -11.02 -10.04
N PRO A 195 0.32 -11.32 -10.79
CA PRO A 195 0.14 -10.84 -12.15
C PRO A 195 -0.31 -9.37 -12.19
N THR A 196 0.08 -8.67 -13.25
CA THR A 196 -0.33 -7.28 -13.54
C THR A 196 -1.14 -7.16 -14.85
N GLY A 197 -1.35 -8.28 -15.56
CA GLY A 197 -2.09 -8.31 -16.82
C GLY A 197 -3.61 -8.10 -16.69
N PRO A 198 -4.31 -7.91 -17.81
CA PRO A 198 -3.79 -7.92 -19.19
C PRO A 198 -3.27 -6.56 -19.70
N TYR A 199 -3.47 -5.48 -18.92
CA TYR A 199 -3.17 -4.12 -19.41
C TYR A 199 -1.67 -3.79 -19.34
N TYR A 200 -0.96 -4.39 -18.38
CA TYR A 200 0.48 -4.21 -18.17
C TYR A 200 1.13 -5.58 -18.05
N SER A 201 2.21 -5.81 -18.78
CA SER A 201 3.07 -6.99 -18.56
C SER A 201 3.95 -6.79 -17.34
N GLU A 202 4.42 -5.56 -17.14
CA GLU A 202 5.14 -5.07 -15.96
C GLU A 202 4.70 -3.64 -15.66
N PHE A 203 4.24 -3.36 -14.44
CA PHE A 203 3.93 -2.01 -14.04
C PHE A 203 5.17 -1.37 -13.39
N TRP A 204 5.54 -0.17 -13.85
CA TRP A 204 6.76 0.53 -13.47
C TRP A 204 8.03 -0.34 -13.63
N ASP A 205 8.20 -0.95 -14.82
CA ASP A 205 9.30 -1.87 -15.12
C ASP A 205 9.47 -2.99 -14.08
N GLY A 206 8.38 -3.46 -13.50
CA GLY A 206 8.38 -4.48 -12.46
C GLY A 206 8.78 -3.98 -11.07
N ALA A 207 8.89 -2.66 -10.85
CA ALA A 207 9.04 -2.13 -9.49
C ALA A 207 7.77 -2.28 -8.66
N ALA A 208 6.60 -2.29 -9.31
CA ALA A 208 5.33 -2.46 -8.62
C ALA A 208 4.92 -3.93 -8.50
N ALA A 209 4.39 -4.27 -7.33
CA ALA A 209 3.76 -5.55 -7.03
C ALA A 209 2.40 -5.31 -6.38
N GLU A 210 1.42 -6.14 -6.67
CA GLU A 210 0.09 -6.07 -6.05
C GLU A 210 -0.12 -7.24 -5.09
N HIS A 211 -0.79 -6.96 -3.98
CA HIS A 211 -1.19 -7.95 -2.99
C HIS A 211 -2.30 -7.37 -2.11
N VAL A 212 -2.46 -7.87 -0.89
CA VAL A 212 -3.44 -7.39 0.09
C VAL A 212 -2.75 -6.79 1.32
N LEU A 213 -3.44 -5.85 1.98
CA LEU A 213 -3.20 -5.49 3.37
C LEU A 213 -4.14 -6.34 4.23
N THR A 214 -3.67 -6.78 5.41
CA THR A 214 -4.42 -7.68 6.28
C THR A 214 -4.20 -7.35 7.76
N ARG A 215 -5.10 -7.83 8.61
CA ARG A 215 -4.90 -7.80 10.06
C ARG A 215 -4.07 -9.00 10.53
N SER A 216 -4.21 -10.16 9.89
CA SER A 216 -3.48 -11.39 10.25
C SER A 216 -2.47 -11.78 9.18
N VAL A 217 -1.38 -12.41 9.59
CA VAL A 217 -0.36 -12.97 8.68
C VAL A 217 -0.94 -14.09 7.82
N ARG A 218 -1.82 -14.93 8.39
CA ARG A 218 -2.38 -16.09 7.67
C ARG A 218 -3.31 -15.70 6.52
N ASP A 219 -4.03 -14.56 6.62
CA ASP A 219 -4.86 -14.07 5.52
C ASP A 219 -4.01 -13.65 4.34
N SER A 220 -2.90 -12.95 4.59
CA SER A 220 -1.94 -12.56 3.56
C SER A 220 -1.31 -13.79 2.89
N ALA A 221 -0.89 -14.78 3.66
CA ALA A 221 -0.31 -16.02 3.15
C ALA A 221 -1.30 -16.80 2.28
N ALA A 222 -2.54 -16.97 2.73
CA ALA A 222 -3.59 -17.67 1.98
C ALA A 222 -3.96 -16.94 0.69
N MET A 223 -4.00 -15.59 0.72
CA MET A 223 -4.26 -14.81 -0.49
C MET A 223 -3.09 -14.90 -1.48
N LEU A 224 -1.85 -14.97 -1.00
CA LEU A 224 -0.70 -15.17 -1.87
C LEU A 224 -0.71 -16.54 -2.56
N ASP A 225 -1.17 -17.60 -1.88
CA ASP A 225 -1.36 -18.92 -2.49
C ASP A 225 -2.34 -18.87 -3.68
N VAL A 226 -3.41 -18.07 -3.58
CA VAL A 226 -4.39 -17.90 -4.66
C VAL A 226 -3.86 -17.03 -5.78
N THR A 227 -3.17 -15.93 -5.44
CA THR A 227 -2.80 -14.89 -6.41
C THR A 227 -1.43 -15.11 -7.07
N SER A 228 -0.57 -15.95 -6.48
CA SER A 228 0.78 -16.23 -6.97
C SER A 228 0.80 -16.89 -8.35
N GLY A 229 1.81 -16.53 -9.13
CA GLY A 229 2.13 -17.12 -10.42
C GLY A 229 1.87 -16.20 -11.60
N PRO A 230 2.49 -16.50 -12.75
CA PRO A 230 2.43 -15.68 -13.94
C PRO A 230 1.03 -15.69 -14.57
N ASP A 231 0.75 -14.70 -15.39
CA ASP A 231 -0.33 -14.70 -16.38
C ASP A 231 0.24 -14.87 -17.80
N GLY A 232 -0.66 -14.90 -18.79
CA GLY A 232 -0.26 -15.05 -20.18
C GLY A 232 0.47 -13.83 -20.77
N SER A 233 0.51 -12.69 -20.07
CA SER A 233 1.16 -11.44 -20.49
C SER A 233 2.53 -11.22 -19.83
N THR A 234 2.91 -12.05 -18.87
CA THR A 234 4.18 -11.93 -18.12
C THR A 234 5.38 -12.10 -19.07
N PRO A 235 6.30 -11.12 -19.19
CA PRO A 235 7.40 -11.18 -20.16
C PRO A 235 8.49 -12.18 -19.75
N TYR A 236 8.55 -12.56 -18.49
CA TYR A 236 9.51 -13.51 -17.94
C TYR A 236 8.78 -14.68 -17.27
N PRO A 237 9.27 -15.93 -17.47
CA PRO A 237 8.67 -17.07 -16.78
C PRO A 237 8.94 -16.99 -15.29
N VAL A 238 7.92 -16.62 -14.52
CA VAL A 238 7.95 -16.69 -13.06
C VAL A 238 7.32 -18.01 -12.64
N ARG A 239 8.08 -18.84 -11.93
CA ARG A 239 7.55 -20.11 -11.44
C ARG A 239 6.41 -19.84 -10.44
N LYS A 240 5.27 -20.49 -10.67
CA LYS A 240 4.21 -20.52 -9.67
C LYS A 240 4.73 -21.21 -8.41
N GLU A 241 4.63 -20.53 -7.29
CA GLU A 241 4.86 -21.09 -5.97
C GLU A 241 3.57 -21.14 -5.16
N SER A 242 3.51 -22.04 -4.21
CA SER A 242 2.40 -22.24 -3.28
C SER A 242 2.91 -22.74 -1.94
N GLY A 243 2.01 -22.98 -1.00
CA GLY A 243 2.34 -23.42 0.34
C GLY A 243 2.79 -22.26 1.25
N TYR A 244 2.32 -21.07 0.97
CA TYR A 244 2.55 -19.89 1.82
C TYR A 244 1.74 -19.98 3.12
N LEU A 245 0.49 -20.44 3.06
CA LEU A 245 -0.29 -20.71 4.27
C LEU A 245 0.27 -21.91 5.03
N GLU A 246 0.63 -22.98 4.32
CA GLU A 246 1.18 -24.20 4.90
C GLU A 246 2.50 -23.94 5.62
N CYS A 247 3.37 -23.07 5.08
CA CYS A 247 4.67 -22.76 5.70
C CYS A 247 4.55 -22.16 7.10
N LEU A 248 3.41 -21.56 7.46
CA LEU A 248 3.16 -21.00 8.79
C LEU A 248 3.03 -22.07 9.89
N ALA A 249 2.82 -23.33 9.53
CA ALA A 249 2.81 -24.45 10.47
C ALA A 249 4.23 -24.83 10.93
N THR A 250 5.26 -24.44 10.18
CA THR A 250 6.65 -24.71 10.51
C THR A 250 7.26 -23.49 11.18
N PRO A 251 7.78 -23.60 12.42
CA PRO A 251 8.49 -22.49 13.06
C PRO A 251 9.68 -22.03 12.21
N VAL A 252 9.91 -20.71 12.17
CA VAL A 252 11.11 -20.18 11.53
C VAL A 252 12.36 -20.63 12.31
N ARG A 253 13.41 -21.00 11.59
CA ARG A 253 14.73 -21.29 12.21
C ARG A 253 15.32 -20.03 12.85
N PRO A 254 16.31 -20.13 13.74
CA PRO A 254 17.09 -18.98 14.12
C PRO A 254 17.66 -18.27 12.88
N LEU A 255 17.43 -16.97 12.76
CA LEU A 255 17.86 -16.14 11.65
C LEU A 255 19.02 -15.23 12.09
N LYS A 256 19.90 -14.91 11.14
CA LYS A 256 20.86 -13.82 11.26
C LYS A 256 20.33 -12.59 10.50
N ILE A 257 20.02 -11.52 11.22
CA ILE A 257 19.30 -10.36 10.69
C ILE A 257 20.20 -9.13 10.79
N ALA A 258 20.45 -8.49 9.65
CA ALA A 258 21.04 -7.16 9.63
C ALA A 258 19.98 -6.12 9.98
N TYR A 259 20.31 -5.05 10.73
CA TYR A 259 19.40 -3.91 10.87
C TYR A 259 20.09 -2.59 10.57
N SER A 260 19.33 -1.65 10.00
CA SER A 260 19.75 -0.28 9.79
C SER A 260 18.64 0.70 10.09
N VAL A 261 18.98 1.80 10.76
CA VAL A 261 18.10 2.95 10.99
C VAL A 261 18.53 4.17 10.14
N HIS A 262 19.55 4.01 9.29
CA HIS A 262 20.02 5.06 8.39
C HIS A 262 19.21 5.05 7.10
N SER A 263 18.70 6.21 6.72
CA SER A 263 17.93 6.42 5.49
C SER A 263 18.73 6.05 4.24
N PHE A 264 18.10 5.36 3.30
CA PHE A 264 18.71 5.08 1.99
C PHE A 264 18.81 6.32 1.08
N PHE A 265 18.18 7.44 1.45
CA PHE A 265 18.21 8.73 0.75
C PHE A 265 18.98 9.81 1.52
N ASP A 266 19.77 9.45 2.53
CA ASP A 266 20.48 10.37 3.43
C ASP A 266 19.55 11.44 4.03
N ARG A 267 18.38 11.03 4.49
CA ARG A 267 17.39 11.89 5.13
C ARG A 267 17.32 11.63 6.63
N PRO A 268 16.93 12.62 7.45
CA PRO A 268 16.71 12.43 8.87
C PRO A 268 15.67 11.33 9.15
N VAL A 269 15.88 10.59 10.22
CA VAL A 269 14.95 9.59 10.76
C VAL A 269 14.62 10.00 12.18
N THR A 270 13.34 10.02 12.54
CA THR A 270 12.91 10.46 13.88
C THR A 270 13.27 9.42 14.94
N ASP A 271 13.39 9.89 16.18
CA ASP A 271 13.67 9.02 17.33
C ASP A 271 12.64 7.91 17.50
N ASP A 272 11.37 8.18 17.19
CA ASP A 272 10.31 7.17 17.30
C ASP A 272 10.44 6.07 16.25
N ALA A 273 10.88 6.40 15.03
CA ALA A 273 11.18 5.40 14.03
C ALA A 273 12.41 4.55 14.42
N VAL A 274 13.42 5.17 15.04
CA VAL A 274 14.57 4.45 15.60
C VAL A 274 14.15 3.54 16.76
N LYS A 275 13.34 4.04 17.70
CA LYS A 275 12.79 3.26 18.83
C LYS A 275 11.97 2.05 18.35
N ALA A 276 11.18 2.20 17.28
CA ALA A 276 10.40 1.11 16.71
C ALA A 276 11.30 -0.05 16.24
N VAL A 277 12.43 0.25 15.58
CA VAL A 277 13.41 -0.76 15.18
C VAL A 277 14.13 -1.35 16.40
N GLN A 278 14.56 -0.53 17.36
CA GLN A 278 15.23 -1.00 18.58
C GLN A 278 14.33 -1.94 19.39
N HIS A 279 13.03 -1.62 19.50
CA HIS A 279 12.04 -2.50 20.11
C HIS A 279 11.94 -3.85 19.36
N THR A 280 11.93 -3.80 18.03
CA THR A 280 11.89 -5.00 17.19
C THR A 280 13.17 -5.84 17.33
N VAL A 281 14.35 -5.20 17.42
CA VAL A 281 15.63 -5.89 17.68
C VAL A 281 15.58 -6.65 19.00
N GLN A 282 15.15 -6.00 20.08
CA GLN A 282 15.02 -6.66 21.41
C GLN A 282 14.05 -7.85 21.36
N LEU A 283 12.92 -7.71 20.64
CA LEU A 283 11.97 -8.80 20.48
C LEU A 283 12.59 -9.97 19.72
N LEU A 284 13.29 -9.71 18.60
CA LEU A 284 13.96 -10.73 17.80
C LEU A 284 15.04 -11.50 18.59
N GLU A 285 15.88 -10.79 19.36
CA GLU A 285 16.90 -11.39 20.23
C GLU A 285 16.26 -12.27 21.30
N SER A 286 15.14 -11.84 21.90
CA SER A 286 14.39 -12.62 22.89
C SER A 286 13.79 -13.91 22.29
N LEU A 287 13.56 -13.92 20.96
CA LEU A 287 13.06 -15.08 20.22
C LEU A 287 14.18 -15.99 19.68
N GLY A 288 15.45 -15.67 19.99
CA GLY A 288 16.61 -16.50 19.64
C GLY A 288 17.22 -16.19 18.26
N HIS A 289 16.89 -15.06 17.65
CA HIS A 289 17.58 -14.59 16.45
C HIS A 289 18.85 -13.81 16.80
N THR A 290 19.82 -13.79 15.87
CA THR A 290 21.00 -12.92 15.95
C THR A 290 20.74 -11.65 15.16
N VAL A 291 20.90 -10.48 15.80
CA VAL A 291 20.62 -9.19 15.15
C VAL A 291 21.84 -8.29 15.22
N GLU A 292 22.34 -7.82 14.08
CA GLU A 292 23.56 -7.02 13.97
C GLU A 292 23.29 -5.71 13.24
N GLY A 293 23.87 -4.60 13.74
CA GLY A 293 23.79 -3.29 13.09
C GLY A 293 24.70 -3.26 11.84
N VAL A 294 24.10 -3.23 10.66
CA VAL A 294 24.80 -3.23 9.37
C VAL A 294 24.13 -2.29 8.40
N GLN A 295 24.93 -1.39 7.79
CA GLN A 295 24.46 -0.50 6.75
C GLN A 295 24.80 -1.09 5.37
N PRO A 296 23.81 -1.49 4.54
CA PRO A 296 24.07 -1.87 3.16
C PRO A 296 24.65 -0.68 2.38
N TYR A 297 25.61 -0.94 1.50
CA TYR A 297 26.17 0.10 0.65
C TYR A 297 25.19 0.46 -0.46
N ILE A 298 24.45 1.54 -0.25
CA ILE A 298 23.54 2.13 -1.24
C ILE A 298 23.93 3.59 -1.45
N ASN A 299 24.26 3.95 -2.68
CA ASN A 299 24.51 5.34 -3.02
C ASN A 299 23.17 6.09 -3.08
N ALA A 300 22.98 7.06 -2.18
CA ALA A 300 21.71 7.79 -2.02
C ALA A 300 21.37 8.64 -3.27
N ASP A 301 22.34 9.26 -3.91
CA ASP A 301 22.14 10.04 -5.14
C ASP A 301 21.73 9.14 -6.30
N ASP A 302 22.40 8.01 -6.49
CA ASP A 302 22.06 7.04 -7.54
C ASP A 302 20.68 6.43 -7.32
N LEU A 303 20.33 6.12 -6.07
CA LEU A 303 18.99 5.62 -5.71
C LEU A 303 17.92 6.67 -6.02
N THR A 304 18.15 7.92 -5.61
CA THR A 304 17.27 9.05 -5.87
C THR A 304 17.06 9.28 -7.36
N ASP A 305 18.14 9.40 -8.11
CA ASP A 305 18.11 9.70 -9.54
C ASP A 305 17.46 8.55 -10.32
N SER A 306 17.76 7.31 -9.92
CA SER A 306 17.19 6.11 -10.53
C SER A 306 15.69 6.00 -10.30
N TYR A 307 15.25 6.20 -9.04
CA TYR A 307 13.84 6.15 -8.68
C TYR A 307 13.05 7.27 -9.34
N LEU A 308 13.51 8.51 -9.27
CA LEU A 308 12.82 9.66 -9.85
C LEU A 308 12.77 9.62 -11.39
N THR A 309 13.83 9.16 -12.05
CA THR A 309 13.84 9.01 -13.51
C THR A 309 12.80 7.99 -13.97
N MET A 310 12.75 6.82 -13.34
CA MET A 310 11.71 5.81 -13.58
C MET A 310 10.33 6.40 -13.33
N TYR A 311 10.13 6.99 -12.17
CA TYR A 311 8.85 7.54 -11.71
C TYR A 311 8.28 8.59 -12.68
N TYR A 312 9.06 9.61 -13.05
CA TYR A 312 8.60 10.66 -13.97
C TYR A 312 8.37 10.13 -15.40
N GLY A 313 9.20 9.18 -15.85
CA GLY A 313 9.03 8.53 -17.15
C GLY A 313 7.70 7.80 -17.25
N HIS A 314 7.35 7.04 -16.21
CA HIS A 314 6.07 6.33 -16.15
C HIS A 314 4.87 7.28 -16.01
N VAL A 315 4.96 8.33 -15.19
CA VAL A 315 3.88 9.34 -15.11
C VAL A 315 3.59 9.96 -16.48
N ALA A 316 4.63 10.29 -17.26
CA ALA A 316 4.45 10.80 -18.61
C ALA A 316 3.77 9.79 -19.55
N ALA A 317 4.17 8.53 -19.49
CA ALA A 317 3.59 7.45 -20.28
C ALA A 317 2.13 7.18 -19.88
N ASP A 318 1.83 7.12 -18.60
CA ASP A 318 0.48 6.91 -18.06
C ASP A 318 -0.47 8.07 -18.44
N MET A 319 0.00 9.31 -18.41
CA MET A 319 -0.77 10.46 -18.87
C MET A 319 -1.02 10.44 -20.39
N GLU A 320 -0.04 10.03 -21.22
CA GLU A 320 -0.26 9.84 -22.66
C GLU A 320 -1.27 8.72 -22.94
N PHE A 321 -1.18 7.63 -22.20
CA PHE A 321 -2.13 6.54 -22.28
C PHE A 321 -3.54 6.98 -21.88
N ALA A 322 -3.67 7.73 -20.77
CA ALA A 322 -4.91 8.33 -20.33
C ALA A 322 -5.50 9.26 -21.40
N ALA A 323 -4.70 10.14 -21.97
CA ALA A 323 -5.13 11.07 -23.02
C ALA A 323 -5.67 10.32 -24.25
N LYS A 324 -5.02 9.23 -24.65
CA LYS A 324 -5.45 8.38 -25.76
C LYS A 324 -6.79 7.69 -25.46
N ILE A 325 -6.94 7.06 -24.29
CA ILE A 325 -8.19 6.36 -23.91
C ILE A 325 -9.35 7.34 -23.80
N LEU A 326 -9.11 8.51 -23.20
CA LEU A 326 -10.14 9.54 -22.96
C LEU A 326 -10.37 10.43 -24.18
N ASN A 327 -9.75 10.12 -25.32
CA ASN A 327 -9.84 10.87 -26.56
C ASN A 327 -9.60 12.38 -26.38
N THR A 328 -8.54 12.73 -25.68
CA THR A 328 -8.13 14.10 -25.39
C THR A 328 -6.63 14.29 -25.61
N ASN A 329 -6.12 15.49 -25.32
CA ASN A 329 -4.68 15.77 -25.38
C ASN A 329 -4.08 15.73 -23.98
N PHE A 330 -2.79 15.39 -23.89
CA PHE A 330 -2.02 15.40 -22.65
C PHE A 330 -2.19 16.68 -21.82
N SER A 331 -2.15 17.85 -22.48
CA SER A 331 -2.31 19.17 -21.83
C SER A 331 -3.71 19.43 -21.26
N ASN A 332 -4.72 18.75 -21.81
CA ASN A 332 -6.13 18.96 -21.48
C ASN A 332 -6.68 17.93 -20.48
N LEU A 333 -5.85 16.98 -20.05
CA LEU A 333 -6.25 16.04 -18.99
C LEU A 333 -6.63 16.82 -17.72
N ASP A 334 -7.75 16.45 -17.12
CA ASP A 334 -8.21 16.98 -15.83
C ASP A 334 -7.49 16.22 -14.69
N VAL A 335 -6.18 16.43 -14.61
CA VAL A 335 -5.31 15.87 -13.57
C VAL A 335 -4.82 16.98 -12.65
N GLU A 336 -4.31 16.59 -11.49
CA GLU A 336 -3.72 17.53 -10.52
C GLU A 336 -2.51 18.28 -11.09
N ASP A 337 -2.29 19.51 -10.64
CA ASP A 337 -1.17 20.35 -11.13
C ASP A 337 0.19 19.67 -10.89
N THR A 338 0.34 18.94 -9.78
CA THR A 338 1.53 18.15 -9.46
C THR A 338 1.73 16.98 -10.42
N THR A 339 0.70 16.22 -10.71
CA THR A 339 0.72 15.13 -11.70
C THR A 339 1.09 15.65 -13.08
N LYS A 340 0.49 16.79 -13.47
CA LYS A 340 0.78 17.46 -14.74
C LYS A 340 2.23 17.89 -14.84
N LEU A 341 2.78 18.50 -13.77
CA LEU A 341 4.18 18.86 -13.69
C LEU A 341 5.11 17.65 -13.84
N MET A 342 4.84 16.58 -13.09
CA MET A 342 5.61 15.33 -13.16
C MET A 342 5.59 14.74 -14.58
N GLY A 343 4.43 14.70 -15.22
CA GLY A 343 4.31 14.25 -16.60
C GLY A 343 5.09 15.09 -17.61
N TYR A 344 5.09 16.40 -17.47
CA TYR A 344 5.92 17.27 -18.31
C TYR A 344 7.43 17.10 -18.05
N ILE A 345 7.83 16.87 -16.80
CA ILE A 345 9.21 16.51 -16.45
C ILE A 345 9.60 15.20 -17.14
N GLY A 346 8.75 14.19 -17.06
CA GLY A 346 8.98 12.89 -17.68
C GLY A 346 9.17 12.96 -19.19
N LYS A 347 8.41 13.82 -19.89
CA LYS A 347 8.61 14.09 -21.33
C LYS A 347 9.97 14.69 -21.70
N LYS A 348 10.75 15.16 -20.73
CA LYS A 348 12.09 15.72 -20.97
C LYS A 348 13.21 14.74 -20.67
N ILE A 349 12.90 13.59 -20.09
CA ILE A 349 13.85 12.50 -19.85
C ILE A 349 14.16 11.85 -21.21
N SER A 350 15.44 11.73 -21.57
CA SER A 350 15.85 11.02 -22.77
C SER A 350 15.79 9.50 -22.57
N ALA A 351 15.68 8.75 -23.65
CA ALA A 351 15.75 7.29 -23.60
C ALA A 351 17.07 6.82 -22.98
N GLU A 352 18.18 7.50 -23.26
CA GLU A 352 19.48 7.20 -22.68
C GLU A 352 19.48 7.39 -21.16
N GLN A 353 18.93 8.50 -20.66
CA GLN A 353 18.82 8.75 -19.22
C GLN A 353 17.98 7.66 -18.53
N PHE A 354 16.84 7.31 -19.12
CA PHE A 354 15.95 6.27 -18.57
C PHE A 354 16.65 4.91 -18.52
N VAL A 355 17.29 4.48 -19.60
CA VAL A 355 18.02 3.20 -19.65
C VAL A 355 19.19 3.19 -18.65
N SER A 356 19.93 4.30 -18.52
CA SER A 356 21.04 4.42 -17.57
C SER A 356 20.55 4.32 -16.12
N ALA A 357 19.44 4.99 -15.79
CA ALA A 357 18.81 4.90 -14.49
C ALA A 357 18.36 3.45 -14.18
N LYS A 358 17.75 2.77 -15.16
CA LYS A 358 17.31 1.37 -15.01
C LYS A 358 18.48 0.41 -14.79
N ARG A 359 19.62 0.63 -15.43
CA ARG A 359 20.83 -0.19 -15.26
C ARG A 359 21.39 -0.14 -13.84
N ARG A 360 21.25 0.99 -13.14
CA ARG A 360 21.68 1.13 -11.72
C ARG A 360 20.90 0.22 -10.76
N TRP A 361 19.73 -0.28 -11.15
CA TRP A 361 19.01 -1.25 -10.33
C TRP A 361 19.83 -2.53 -10.10
N ASN A 362 20.70 -2.88 -11.07
CA ASN A 362 21.62 -3.99 -10.92
C ASN A 362 22.63 -3.76 -9.77
N ASP A 363 23.13 -2.53 -9.62
CA ASP A 363 24.11 -2.20 -8.58
C ASP A 363 23.47 -2.32 -7.19
N PHE A 364 22.22 -1.85 -7.03
CA PHE A 364 21.45 -2.02 -5.80
C PHE A 364 21.18 -3.51 -5.53
N SER A 365 20.83 -4.27 -6.56
CA SER A 365 20.58 -5.71 -6.43
C SER A 365 21.83 -6.48 -6.03
N GLN A 366 23.00 -6.10 -6.56
CA GLN A 366 24.29 -6.68 -6.18
C GLN A 366 24.65 -6.36 -4.71
N SER A 367 24.44 -5.10 -4.28
CA SER A 367 24.67 -4.70 -2.89
C SER A 367 23.78 -5.49 -1.92
N MET A 368 22.48 -5.62 -2.24
CA MET A 368 21.57 -6.42 -1.43
C MET A 368 21.90 -7.92 -1.48
N HIS A 369 22.34 -8.45 -2.64
CA HIS A 369 22.81 -9.82 -2.73
C HIS A 369 24.04 -10.06 -1.84
N ALA A 370 25.00 -9.16 -1.83
CA ALA A 370 26.18 -9.26 -0.96
C ALA A 370 25.78 -9.27 0.53
N LEU A 371 24.83 -8.42 0.95
CA LEU A 371 24.30 -8.43 2.30
C LEU A 371 23.67 -9.79 2.64
N HIS A 372 22.87 -10.35 1.73
CA HIS A 372 22.19 -11.61 1.94
C HIS A 372 23.08 -12.86 1.84
N GLN A 373 24.38 -12.72 1.50
CA GLN A 373 25.34 -13.83 1.69
C GLN A 373 25.67 -14.07 3.17
N GLU A 374 25.50 -13.05 4.01
CA GLU A 374 25.81 -13.11 5.44
C GLU A 374 24.57 -13.05 6.33
N TYR A 375 23.50 -12.38 5.86
CA TYR A 375 22.27 -12.14 6.63
C TYR A 375 21.04 -12.65 5.90
N ASP A 376 20.17 -13.32 6.63
CA ASP A 376 18.91 -13.83 6.09
C ASP A 376 17.96 -12.70 5.69
N LEU A 377 17.90 -11.65 6.51
CA LEU A 377 16.99 -10.51 6.34
C LEU A 377 17.68 -9.18 6.65
N LEU A 378 17.14 -8.09 6.07
CA LEU A 378 17.44 -6.72 6.47
C LEU A 378 16.21 -6.11 7.16
N LEU A 379 16.38 -5.65 8.40
CA LEU A 379 15.38 -4.90 9.19
C LEU A 379 15.66 -3.40 9.08
N THR A 380 14.60 -2.61 8.80
CA THR A 380 14.65 -1.13 8.80
C THR A 380 13.35 -0.57 9.39
N PRO A 381 13.27 0.73 9.70
CA PRO A 381 11.97 1.37 9.81
C PRO A 381 11.19 1.19 8.49
N THR A 382 9.86 1.14 8.55
CA THR A 382 9.04 1.27 7.33
C THR A 382 8.94 2.75 6.91
N LEU A 383 8.77 3.63 7.89
CA LEU A 383 8.64 5.08 7.74
C LEU A 383 9.79 5.79 8.43
N GLY A 384 10.17 6.98 7.93
CA GLY A 384 11.16 7.84 8.59
C GLY A 384 10.61 8.65 9.76
N SER A 385 9.29 8.70 9.93
CA SER A 385 8.58 9.43 10.98
C SER A 385 7.20 8.83 11.24
N GLU A 386 6.48 9.33 12.25
CA GLU A 386 5.04 9.08 12.38
C GLU A 386 4.27 9.45 11.12
N PRO A 387 3.06 8.85 10.92
CA PRO A 387 2.13 9.31 9.88
C PRO A 387 1.94 10.83 9.94
N VAL A 388 2.12 11.51 8.81
CA VAL A 388 2.07 12.98 8.76
C VAL A 388 0.64 13.51 8.89
N PRO A 389 0.45 14.75 9.36
CA PRO A 389 -0.86 15.42 9.30
C PRO A 389 -1.39 15.53 7.88
N ILE A 390 -2.71 15.51 7.74
CA ILE A 390 -3.37 15.77 6.44
C ILE A 390 -3.02 17.20 5.99
N GLY A 391 -2.65 17.34 4.70
CA GLY A 391 -2.23 18.60 4.10
C GLY A 391 -0.75 18.93 4.27
N GLU A 392 0.05 18.09 4.93
CA GLU A 392 1.51 18.31 5.11
C GLU A 392 2.26 18.49 3.79
N PHE A 393 1.85 17.74 2.76
CA PHE A 393 2.44 17.84 1.43
C PHE A 393 1.67 18.77 0.48
N ASP A 394 0.73 19.55 0.99
CA ASP A 394 0.05 20.55 0.19
C ASP A 394 1.03 21.65 -0.21
N LEU A 395 1.16 21.85 -1.52
CA LEU A 395 1.93 22.98 -2.05
C LEU A 395 1.39 24.30 -1.48
N GLY A 396 2.27 25.12 -0.96
CA GLY A 396 1.95 26.49 -0.55
C GLY A 396 1.35 27.31 -1.73
N ILE A 397 0.69 28.40 -1.44
CA ILE A 397 0.07 29.26 -2.47
C ILE A 397 1.11 29.71 -3.52
N VAL A 398 2.32 30.03 -3.08
CA VAL A 398 3.42 30.48 -3.96
C VAL A 398 3.86 29.34 -4.88
N ASP A 399 3.96 28.11 -4.34
CA ASP A 399 4.37 26.94 -5.12
C ASP A 399 3.27 26.49 -6.08
N LYS A 400 2.00 26.60 -5.71
CA LYS A 400 0.84 26.36 -6.59
C LYS A 400 0.84 27.35 -7.79
N ILE A 401 1.12 28.63 -7.54
CA ILE A 401 1.25 29.64 -8.60
C ILE A 401 2.47 29.36 -9.47
N GLY A 402 3.61 29.04 -8.84
CA GLY A 402 4.84 28.67 -9.54
C GLY A 402 4.64 27.47 -10.45
N THR A 403 3.99 26.41 -9.97
CA THR A 403 3.68 25.20 -10.73
C THR A 403 2.80 25.52 -11.95
N LYS A 404 1.76 26.36 -11.79
CA LYS A 404 0.90 26.80 -12.90
C LYS A 404 1.68 27.60 -13.94
N ILE A 405 2.55 28.52 -13.54
CA ILE A 405 3.40 29.30 -14.44
C ILE A 405 4.34 28.38 -15.21
N VAL A 406 5.01 27.45 -14.54
CA VAL A 406 5.91 26.47 -15.16
C VAL A 406 5.16 25.63 -16.20
N ASN A 407 3.98 25.15 -15.86
CA ASN A 407 3.16 24.34 -16.77
C ASN A 407 2.66 25.18 -17.97
N ALA A 408 2.28 26.44 -17.77
CA ALA A 408 1.78 27.33 -18.82
C ALA A 408 2.87 27.78 -19.80
N PHE A 409 4.08 28.04 -19.32
CA PHE A 409 5.18 28.57 -20.12
C PHE A 409 6.23 27.54 -20.56
N GLY A 410 6.04 26.26 -20.25
CA GLY A 410 6.95 25.20 -20.70
C GLY A 410 8.34 25.25 -20.06
N LEU A 411 8.47 25.82 -18.85
CA LEU A 411 9.75 26.03 -18.15
C LEU A 411 10.31 24.80 -17.44
N GLN A 412 9.72 23.60 -17.65
CA GLN A 412 10.08 22.36 -16.95
C GLN A 412 11.55 21.96 -17.17
N LYS A 413 12.11 22.23 -18.37
CA LYS A 413 13.53 21.95 -18.67
C LYS A 413 14.48 22.80 -17.82
N LEU A 414 14.09 24.03 -17.49
CA LEU A 414 14.85 24.91 -16.62
C LEU A 414 14.78 24.42 -15.17
N LEU A 415 13.62 23.98 -14.70
CA LEU A 415 13.43 23.37 -13.37
C LEU A 415 14.27 22.11 -13.18
N LEU A 416 14.29 21.21 -14.17
CA LEU A 416 15.13 20.01 -14.12
C LEU A 416 16.62 20.36 -13.95
N LYS A 417 17.10 21.39 -14.68
CA LYS A 417 18.49 21.84 -14.58
C LYS A 417 18.83 22.52 -13.26
N SER A 418 17.85 23.14 -12.60
CA SER A 418 18.06 23.87 -11.34
C SER A 418 18.17 22.97 -10.11
N GLY A 419 17.86 21.66 -10.23
CA GLY A 419 17.82 20.74 -9.09
C GLY A 419 16.64 20.95 -8.13
N ILE A 420 15.78 21.94 -8.35
CA ILE A 420 14.62 22.24 -7.48
C ILE A 420 13.66 21.06 -7.43
N THR A 421 13.41 20.40 -8.57
CA THR A 421 12.52 19.22 -8.64
C THR A 421 13.07 18.04 -7.83
N LYS A 422 14.40 17.82 -7.86
CA LYS A 422 15.04 16.80 -7.02
C LYS A 422 14.91 17.14 -5.54
N LYS A 423 15.10 18.41 -5.16
CA LYS A 423 14.96 18.87 -3.77
C LYS A 423 13.53 18.65 -3.26
N LEU A 424 12.50 19.09 -3.99
CA LEU A 424 11.09 18.89 -3.62
C LEU A 424 10.71 17.40 -3.52
N ALA A 425 11.22 16.57 -4.44
CA ALA A 425 11.00 15.13 -4.38
C ALA A 425 11.67 14.49 -3.15
N LEU A 426 12.88 14.92 -2.80
CA LEU A 426 13.58 14.45 -1.60
C LEU A 426 12.87 14.87 -0.31
N GLU A 427 12.26 16.04 -0.24
CA GLU A 427 11.44 16.47 0.90
C GLU A 427 10.23 15.53 1.09
N ASN A 428 9.59 15.10 0.01
CA ASN A 428 8.52 14.11 0.07
C ASN A 428 9.04 12.70 0.46
N LEU A 429 10.23 12.31 -0.01
CA LEU A 429 10.86 11.02 0.33
C LEU A 429 11.42 10.99 1.74
N GLU A 430 11.64 12.14 2.40
CA GLU A 430 12.17 12.22 3.77
C GLU A 430 11.34 11.43 4.78
N LYS A 431 10.02 11.44 4.62
CA LYS A 431 9.11 10.68 5.51
C LYS A 431 9.02 9.19 5.18
N LEU A 432 9.49 8.80 3.97
CA LEU A 432 9.33 7.48 3.39
C LEU A 432 10.67 6.92 2.84
N PRO A 433 11.78 6.96 3.61
CA PRO A 433 13.11 6.80 3.04
C PRO A 433 13.59 5.34 2.93
N PHE A 434 12.75 4.33 3.20
CA PHE A 434 13.21 2.94 3.32
C PHE A 434 12.55 1.97 2.34
N THR A 435 11.40 2.31 1.76
CA THR A 435 10.58 1.33 1.05
C THR A 435 10.99 1.10 -0.40
N GLN A 436 11.51 2.12 -1.10
CA GLN A 436 11.76 2.12 -2.55
C GLN A 436 12.85 1.13 -2.98
N LEU A 437 13.84 0.88 -2.13
CA LEU A 437 14.93 -0.06 -2.44
C LEU A 437 14.39 -1.45 -2.81
N ALA A 438 13.45 -2.00 -2.02
CA ALA A 438 12.85 -3.30 -2.29
C ALA A 438 11.98 -3.32 -3.57
N ASN A 439 11.50 -2.17 -4.04
CA ASN A 439 10.81 -2.06 -5.32
C ASN A 439 11.81 -2.14 -6.49
N LEU A 440 12.91 -1.37 -6.43
CA LEU A 440 13.91 -1.34 -7.50
C LEU A 440 14.68 -2.66 -7.60
N THR A 441 15.03 -3.30 -6.49
CA THR A 441 15.67 -4.62 -6.47
C THR A 441 14.70 -5.76 -6.78
N GLY A 442 13.38 -5.52 -6.61
CA GLY A 442 12.33 -6.52 -6.81
C GLY A 442 12.16 -7.49 -5.64
N GLN A 443 12.96 -7.39 -4.58
CA GLN A 443 12.94 -8.28 -3.42
C GLN A 443 11.60 -8.22 -2.68
N PRO A 444 11.15 -9.33 -2.06
CA PRO A 444 9.99 -9.30 -1.19
C PRO A 444 10.31 -8.53 0.09
N ALA A 445 9.33 -7.77 0.58
CA ALA A 445 9.46 -7.02 1.82
C ALA A 445 8.12 -6.93 2.54
N MET A 446 8.16 -6.92 3.87
CA MET A 446 6.96 -6.79 4.69
C MET A 446 7.08 -5.63 5.69
N SER A 447 5.95 -5.07 6.09
CA SER A 447 5.82 -4.18 7.25
C SER A 447 5.01 -4.89 8.33
N VAL A 448 5.55 -4.94 9.56
CA VAL A 448 4.94 -5.61 10.72
C VAL A 448 4.63 -4.54 11.79
N PRO A 449 3.40 -4.46 12.35
CA PRO A 449 2.99 -3.41 13.28
C PRO A 449 3.36 -3.77 14.72
N LEU A 450 4.61 -3.54 15.10
CA LEU A 450 5.15 -3.92 16.41
C LEU A 450 5.26 -2.76 17.40
N PHE A 451 5.09 -1.51 16.95
CA PHE A 451 5.31 -0.34 17.78
C PHE A 451 4.20 0.71 17.62
N TRP A 452 3.83 1.35 18.71
CA TRP A 452 2.96 2.52 18.77
C TRP A 452 3.67 3.62 19.54
N THR A 453 3.63 4.83 18.99
CA THR A 453 4.23 6.01 19.61
C THR A 453 3.45 6.47 20.84
N GLU A 454 3.98 7.42 21.57
CA GLU A 454 3.27 8.04 22.70
C GLU A 454 2.01 8.79 22.26
N SER A 455 1.96 9.26 21.01
CA SER A 455 0.77 9.87 20.40
C SER A 455 -0.33 8.85 20.08
N GLY A 456 -0.04 7.54 20.17
CA GLY A 456 -0.95 6.45 19.86
C GLY A 456 -0.98 6.06 18.37
N LEU A 457 -0.10 6.62 17.55
CA LEU A 457 0.03 6.27 16.13
C LEU A 457 0.93 5.03 15.96
N PRO A 458 0.54 4.09 15.09
CA PRO A 458 1.38 2.92 14.81
C PRO A 458 2.57 3.27 13.93
N LEU A 459 3.69 2.57 14.15
CA LEU A 459 4.87 2.56 13.30
C LEU A 459 5.27 1.11 12.99
N GLY A 460 5.38 0.79 11.71
CA GLY A 460 5.78 -0.54 11.27
C GLY A 460 7.28 -0.72 11.18
N SER A 461 7.75 -1.93 11.47
CA SER A 461 9.11 -2.38 11.17
C SER A 461 9.13 -3.13 9.83
N GLN A 462 10.05 -2.77 8.95
CA GLN A 462 10.18 -3.38 7.62
C GLN A 462 11.25 -4.45 7.61
N PHE A 463 10.93 -5.60 7.01
CA PHE A 463 11.91 -6.65 6.71
C PHE A 463 12.00 -6.85 5.20
N ILE A 464 13.22 -6.97 4.68
CA ILE A 464 13.52 -7.26 3.27
C ILE A 464 14.25 -8.60 3.23
N ALA A 465 13.78 -9.52 2.38
CA ALA A 465 14.39 -10.85 2.19
C ALA A 465 15.06 -10.98 0.82
N PRO A 466 15.87 -12.04 0.60
CA PRO A 466 16.32 -12.41 -0.73
C PRO A 466 15.16 -12.58 -1.72
N MET A 467 15.43 -12.36 -3.02
CA MET A 467 14.43 -12.55 -4.07
C MET A 467 13.80 -13.95 -3.99
N GLY A 468 12.47 -14.00 -3.93
CA GLY A 468 11.70 -15.24 -3.90
C GLY A 468 11.49 -15.83 -2.49
N ASP A 469 12.04 -15.22 -1.44
CA ASP A 469 11.94 -15.79 -0.07
C ASP A 469 10.80 -15.16 0.75
N GLU A 470 9.60 -15.16 0.20
CA GLU A 470 8.39 -14.76 0.93
C GLU A 470 8.11 -15.66 2.12
N LYS A 471 8.49 -16.95 2.05
CA LYS A 471 8.19 -17.92 3.11
C LYS A 471 8.91 -17.61 4.41
N THR A 472 10.19 -17.25 4.36
CA THR A 472 10.94 -16.81 5.56
C THR A 472 10.32 -15.56 6.18
N LEU A 473 9.89 -14.58 5.36
CA LEU A 473 9.17 -13.39 5.86
C LEU A 473 7.87 -13.77 6.55
N LEU A 474 7.05 -14.62 5.95
CA LEU A 474 5.77 -15.05 6.51
C LEU A 474 5.93 -15.88 7.79
N GLN A 475 6.90 -16.77 7.85
CA GLN A 475 7.21 -17.55 9.05
C GLN A 475 7.68 -16.65 10.21
N LEU A 476 8.57 -15.68 9.91
CA LEU A 476 9.01 -14.70 10.91
C LEU A 476 7.83 -13.81 11.36
N ALA A 477 7.04 -13.32 10.42
CA ALA A 477 5.85 -12.53 10.75
C ALA A 477 4.88 -13.30 11.65
N LYS A 478 4.70 -14.61 11.40
CA LYS A 478 3.87 -15.46 12.24
C LYS A 478 4.43 -15.61 13.65
N GLN A 479 5.73 -15.76 13.79
CA GLN A 479 6.39 -15.83 15.10
C GLN A 479 6.23 -14.50 15.86
N LEU A 480 6.43 -13.37 15.18
CA LEU A 480 6.24 -12.03 15.76
C LEU A 480 4.78 -11.78 16.15
N GLU A 481 3.81 -12.20 15.31
CA GLU A 481 2.37 -12.12 15.61
C GLU A 481 2.00 -12.90 16.88
N GLN A 482 2.64 -14.04 17.11
CA GLN A 482 2.43 -14.85 18.30
C GLN A 482 3.11 -14.27 19.55
N ALA A 483 4.32 -13.73 19.40
CA ALA A 483 5.09 -13.17 20.50
C ALA A 483 4.55 -11.82 20.97
N GLN A 484 4.10 -10.99 20.05
CA GLN A 484 3.53 -9.68 20.32
C GLN A 484 2.26 -9.47 19.46
N PRO A 485 1.10 -10.01 19.87
CA PRO A 485 -0.14 -9.90 19.12
C PRO A 485 -0.56 -8.45 18.89
N TRP A 486 -0.93 -8.14 17.66
CA TRP A 486 -1.46 -6.81 17.28
C TRP A 486 -2.91 -6.85 16.82
N PHE A 487 -3.49 -8.04 16.66
CA PHE A 487 -4.84 -8.21 16.11
C PHE A 487 -5.91 -7.48 16.92
N ASP A 488 -5.78 -7.46 18.24
CA ASP A 488 -6.72 -6.81 19.16
C ASP A 488 -6.45 -5.30 19.34
N LYS A 489 -5.35 -4.80 18.77
CA LYS A 489 -5.08 -3.37 18.75
C LYS A 489 -5.90 -2.72 17.64
N THR A 490 -6.95 -2.01 18.02
CA THR A 490 -7.87 -1.34 17.11
C THR A 490 -8.03 0.13 17.48
N PRO A 491 -8.32 1.01 16.52
CA PRO A 491 -8.55 2.43 16.81
C PRO A 491 -9.64 2.69 17.86
N ALA A 492 -10.62 1.80 17.99
CA ALA A 492 -11.68 1.91 19.01
C ALA A 492 -11.16 1.81 20.45
N ASN A 493 -9.98 1.23 20.66
CA ASN A 493 -9.29 1.12 21.93
C ASN A 493 -8.22 2.22 22.14
N GLY A 494 -8.01 3.11 21.17
CA GLY A 494 -7.04 4.20 21.16
C GLY A 494 -7.66 5.60 21.14
N ALA A 495 -6.90 6.58 20.65
CA ALA A 495 -7.31 7.99 20.58
C ALA A 495 -8.59 8.26 19.76
N TYR A 496 -8.96 7.35 18.84
CA TYR A 496 -10.18 7.44 18.02
C TYR A 496 -11.44 7.46 18.89
N LYS A 497 -11.54 6.60 19.90
CA LYS A 497 -12.69 6.53 20.81
C LYS A 497 -12.87 7.84 21.58
N ALA A 498 -11.77 8.41 22.07
CA ALA A 498 -11.80 9.69 22.79
C ALA A 498 -12.21 10.87 21.88
N SER A 499 -11.80 10.86 20.61
CA SER A 499 -12.16 11.90 19.64
C SER A 499 -13.63 11.80 19.19
N ALA A 500 -14.15 10.58 19.00
CA ALA A 500 -15.54 10.34 18.65
C ALA A 500 -16.49 10.71 19.79
N GLU A 501 -16.19 10.36 21.02
CA GLU A 501 -16.96 10.73 22.22
C GLU A 501 -16.98 12.26 22.42
N LYS A 502 -15.86 12.94 22.15
CA LYS A 502 -15.75 14.41 22.26
C LYS A 502 -16.57 15.12 21.16
N LEU A 503 -16.57 14.58 19.94
CA LEU A 503 -17.37 15.10 18.82
C LEU A 503 -18.87 14.93 19.08
N VAL A 504 -19.30 13.75 19.54
CA VAL A 504 -20.69 13.46 19.93
C VAL A 504 -21.13 14.38 21.07
N SER A 505 -20.28 14.58 22.08
CA SER A 505 -20.59 15.48 23.21
C SER A 505 -20.71 16.95 22.79
N THR A 506 -19.95 17.39 21.80
CA THR A 506 -20.00 18.76 21.24
C THR A 506 -21.29 18.95 20.42
N LEU A 507 -21.61 18.01 19.54
CA LEU A 507 -22.84 18.04 18.73
C LEU A 507 -24.12 17.93 19.58
N THR A 508 -24.07 17.21 20.72
CA THR A 508 -25.18 17.10 21.65
C THR A 508 -25.37 18.42 22.44
N LYS A 509 -24.28 19.10 22.80
CA LYS A 509 -24.34 20.41 23.47
C LYS A 509 -24.87 21.52 22.57
N GLU A 510 -24.53 21.50 21.28
CA GLU A 510 -25.06 22.46 20.31
C GLU A 510 -26.57 22.26 20.03
N LYS A 511 -27.08 21.01 20.11
CA LYS A 511 -28.51 20.71 19.98
C LYS A 511 -29.34 21.03 21.24
N THR A 512 -28.69 21.15 22.40
CA THR A 512 -29.36 21.53 23.66
C THR A 512 -29.28 23.03 23.96
N SER A 513 -28.54 23.79 23.14
CA SER A 513 -28.41 25.25 23.26
C SER A 513 -29.09 26.03 22.11
N ALA A 514 -29.83 25.34 21.24
CA ALA A 514 -30.71 25.89 20.22
C ALA A 514 -32.17 25.54 20.55
#